data_92ff8de8d2041f8383ec4c2e32236b76
#
_entry.id   92ff8de8d2041f8383ec4c2e32236b76
#
_cell.length_a   1.000
_cell.length_b   1.000
_cell.length_c   1.000
_cell.angle_alpha   90.00
_cell.angle_beta   90.00
_cell.angle_gamma   90.00
#
_symmetry.space_group_name_H-M   'P 1'
#
loop_
_entity.id
_entity.type
_entity.pdbx_description
1 polymer ?
#
loop_
_entity_poly.entity_id
_entity_poly.type
_entity_poly.pdbx_seq_one_letter_code
_entity_poly.pdbx_strand_id
1 'polypeptide(L)'
;MTDHNLQSETEAFLESLRALDQACGPDISKHDRVIVLIQACIEGAFDTKQRILEVLQRMDCNMTHARIILSGGRGSNPRIHRWERDETGTYRIHS
;
A
#
# COMPACT_ATOMS: atom_id res chain seq x y z
N MET A 1 -10.93 -13.21 20.09
CA MET A 1 -11.75 -13.70 18.99
C MET A 1 -11.84 -12.75 17.82
N THR A 2 -11.94 -11.45 18.08
CA THR A 2 -11.90 -10.43 17.04
C THR A 2 -10.61 -10.44 16.26
N ASP A 3 -9.49 -10.75 16.89
CA ASP A 3 -8.18 -10.81 16.26
C ASP A 3 -8.09 -11.88 15.17
N HIS A 4 -8.84 -12.96 15.33
CA HIS A 4 -8.83 -14.08 14.39
C HIS A 4 -9.43 -13.67 13.04
N ASN A 5 -10.53 -12.92 13.05
CA ASN A 5 -11.17 -12.44 11.82
C ASN A 5 -10.33 -11.39 11.11
N LEU A 6 -9.73 -10.46 11.87
CA LEU A 6 -8.84 -9.44 11.30
C LEU A 6 -7.61 -10.07 10.65
N GLN A 7 -7.07 -11.12 11.28
CA GLN A 7 -5.92 -11.83 10.73
C GLN A 7 -6.28 -12.54 9.42
N SER A 8 -7.47 -13.13 9.33
CA SER A 8 -7.93 -13.79 8.11
C SER A 8 -8.12 -12.81 6.97
N GLU A 9 -8.67 -11.63 7.25
CA GLU A 9 -8.84 -10.58 6.24
C GLU A 9 -7.48 -10.11 5.73
N THR A 10 -6.52 -9.91 6.62
CA THR A 10 -5.17 -9.48 6.25
C THR A 10 -4.49 -10.54 5.39
N GLU A 11 -4.61 -11.81 5.75
CA GLU A 11 -4.01 -12.90 5.00
C GLU A 11 -4.62 -13.03 3.60
N ALA A 12 -5.93 -12.91 3.49
CA ALA A 12 -6.61 -12.95 2.18
C ALA A 12 -6.16 -11.79 1.30
N PHE A 13 -6.02 -10.60 1.90
CA PHE A 13 -5.54 -9.44 1.19
C PHE A 13 -4.09 -9.62 0.73
N LEU A 14 -3.23 -10.18 1.59
CA LEU A 14 -1.84 -10.46 1.22
C LEU A 14 -1.74 -11.45 0.06
N GLU A 15 -2.59 -12.46 0.02
CA GLU A 15 -2.63 -13.38 -1.12
C GLU A 15 -2.98 -12.66 -2.42
N SER A 16 -3.96 -11.76 -2.36
CA SER A 16 -4.32 -10.93 -3.52
C SER A 16 -3.16 -10.06 -3.97
N LEU A 17 -2.42 -9.48 -3.03
CA LEU A 17 -1.26 -8.65 -3.34
C LEU A 17 -0.12 -9.47 -3.95
N ARG A 18 0.10 -10.69 -3.47
CA ARG A 18 1.11 -11.56 -4.05
C ARG A 18 0.79 -11.92 -5.49
N ALA A 19 -0.49 -12.17 -5.78
CA ALA A 19 -0.93 -12.41 -7.14
C ALA A 19 -0.70 -11.19 -8.03
N LEU A 20 -1.01 -9.99 -7.52
CA LEU A 20 -0.77 -8.73 -8.22
C LEU A 20 0.72 -8.51 -8.46
N ASP A 21 1.54 -8.77 -7.46
CA ASP A 21 2.99 -8.61 -7.54
C ASP A 21 3.57 -9.53 -8.61
N GLN A 22 3.11 -10.78 -8.67
CA GLN A 22 3.52 -11.72 -9.70
C GLN A 22 3.06 -11.27 -11.09
N ALA A 23 1.87 -10.71 -11.20
CA ALA A 23 1.33 -10.21 -12.47
C ALA A 23 2.13 -9.02 -13.01
N CYS A 24 2.76 -8.23 -12.13
CA CYS A 24 3.62 -7.13 -12.54
C CYS A 24 4.90 -7.61 -13.26
N GLY A 25 5.32 -8.84 -12.97
CA GLY A 25 6.47 -9.46 -13.62
C GLY A 25 7.82 -8.99 -13.07
N PRO A 26 8.91 -9.60 -13.53
CA PRO A 26 10.25 -9.31 -13.02
C PRO A 26 10.86 -8.01 -13.53
N ASP A 27 10.28 -7.42 -14.57
CA ASP A 27 10.84 -6.21 -15.20
C ASP A 27 10.41 -4.93 -14.51
N ILE A 28 9.45 -4.99 -13.60
CA ILE A 28 9.01 -3.81 -12.86
C ILE A 28 10.10 -3.35 -11.89
N SER A 29 10.37 -2.05 -11.82
CA SER A 29 11.33 -1.51 -10.87
C SER A 29 10.83 -1.66 -9.44
N LYS A 30 11.76 -1.68 -8.47
CA LYS A 30 11.40 -1.74 -7.06
C LYS A 30 10.54 -0.55 -6.64
N HIS A 31 10.83 0.61 -7.20
CA HIS A 31 10.07 1.83 -6.95
C HIS A 31 8.62 1.68 -7.42
N ASP A 32 8.43 1.26 -8.66
CA ASP A 32 7.09 1.09 -9.23
C ASP A 32 6.32 -0.03 -8.52
N ARG A 33 7.00 -1.10 -8.14
CA ARG A 33 6.39 -2.18 -7.38
C ARG A 33 5.79 -1.68 -6.07
N VAL A 34 6.54 -0.87 -5.33
CA VAL A 34 6.05 -0.31 -4.06
C VAL A 34 4.86 0.60 -4.29
N ILE A 35 4.88 1.43 -5.34
CA ILE A 35 3.75 2.30 -5.68
C ILE A 35 2.49 1.47 -5.94
N VAL A 36 2.59 0.42 -6.74
CA VAL A 36 1.46 -0.46 -7.06
C VAL A 36 0.89 -1.09 -5.80
N LEU A 37 1.77 -1.57 -4.91
CA LEU A 37 1.33 -2.21 -3.66
C LEU A 37 0.67 -1.21 -2.71
N ILE A 38 1.18 0.01 -2.61
CA ILE A 38 0.56 1.06 -1.79
C ILE A 38 -0.83 1.40 -2.34
N GLN A 39 -0.96 1.58 -3.65
CA GLN A 39 -2.24 1.87 -4.27
C GLN A 39 -3.26 0.75 -4.00
N ALA A 40 -2.83 -0.49 -4.11
CA ALA A 40 -3.69 -1.63 -3.83
C ALA A 40 -4.12 -1.67 -2.36
N CYS A 41 -3.23 -1.31 -1.43
CA CYS A 41 -3.58 -1.21 -0.01
C CYS A 41 -4.66 -0.17 0.21
N ILE A 42 -4.51 1.01 -0.38
CA ILE A 42 -5.48 2.10 -0.23
C ILE A 42 -6.84 1.68 -0.78
N GLU A 43 -6.86 1.08 -1.95
CA GLU A 43 -8.10 0.60 -2.59
C GLU A 43 -8.75 -0.54 -1.81
N GLY A 44 -7.96 -1.35 -1.12
CA GLY A 44 -8.42 -2.48 -0.34
C GLY A 44 -8.80 -2.17 1.10
N ALA A 45 -8.93 -0.87 1.44
CA ALA A 45 -9.26 -0.39 2.79
C ALA A 45 -8.14 -0.56 3.83
N PHE A 46 -6.93 -0.92 3.41
CA PHE A 46 -5.73 -0.86 4.25
C PHE A 46 -5.08 0.49 4.01
N ASP A 47 -5.74 1.54 4.46
CA ASP A 47 -5.52 2.90 4.02
C ASP A 47 -4.96 3.85 5.09
N THR A 48 -4.46 3.30 6.19
CA THR A 48 -3.69 4.07 7.17
C THR A 48 -2.21 3.79 7.01
N LYS A 49 -1.37 4.74 7.41
CA LYS A 49 0.08 4.60 7.34
C LYS A 49 0.55 3.29 7.98
N GLN A 50 0.03 3.00 9.18
CA GLN A 50 0.43 1.81 9.93
C GLN A 50 0.07 0.53 9.18
N ARG A 51 -1.16 0.45 8.64
CA ARG A 51 -1.61 -0.73 7.91
C ARG A 51 -0.85 -0.90 6.60
N ILE A 52 -0.64 0.18 5.87
CA ILE A 52 0.11 0.13 4.61
C ILE A 52 1.53 -0.38 4.87
N LEU A 53 2.22 0.18 5.85
CA LEU A 53 3.59 -0.22 6.16
C LEU A 53 3.68 -1.65 6.66
N GLU A 54 2.70 -2.09 7.45
CA GLU A 54 2.64 -3.47 7.93
C GLU A 54 2.51 -4.45 6.76
N VAL A 55 1.63 -4.15 5.81
CA VAL A 55 1.43 -4.99 4.63
C VAL A 55 2.70 -5.03 3.77
N LEU A 56 3.32 -3.87 3.54
CA LEU A 56 4.56 -3.80 2.75
C LEU A 56 5.69 -4.57 3.41
N GLN A 57 5.76 -4.56 4.74
CA GLN A 57 6.76 -5.34 5.47
C GLN A 57 6.56 -6.84 5.23
N ARG A 58 5.32 -7.30 5.22
CA ARG A 58 5.00 -8.71 4.95
C ARG A 58 5.26 -9.10 3.49
N MET A 59 5.29 -8.11 2.59
CA MET A 59 5.62 -8.32 1.19
C MET A 59 7.12 -8.18 0.91
N ASP A 60 7.94 -8.16 1.95
CA ASP A 60 9.40 -8.06 1.88
C ASP A 60 9.90 -6.77 1.20
N CYS A 61 9.15 -5.70 1.30
CA CYS A 61 9.58 -4.40 0.80
C CYS A 61 10.59 -3.76 1.75
N ASN A 62 11.53 -2.98 1.19
CA ASN A 62 12.43 -2.18 2.01
C ASN A 62 11.63 -1.08 2.71
N MET A 63 11.61 -1.08 4.05
CA MET A 63 10.76 -0.19 4.82
C MET A 63 11.17 1.27 4.70
N THR A 64 12.48 1.56 4.62
CA THR A 64 12.95 2.93 4.42
C THR A 64 12.46 3.47 3.08
N HIS A 65 12.60 2.67 2.03
CA HIS A 65 12.14 3.02 0.69
C HIS A 65 10.61 3.20 0.65
N ALA A 66 9.88 2.29 1.28
CA ALA A 66 8.42 2.35 1.34
C ALA A 66 7.94 3.63 2.01
N ARG A 67 8.56 4.03 3.12
CA ARG A 67 8.20 5.27 3.81
C ARG A 67 8.46 6.50 2.97
N ILE A 68 9.58 6.53 2.25
CA ILE A 68 9.93 7.64 1.37
C ILE A 68 8.90 7.76 0.25
N ILE A 69 8.53 6.65 -0.39
CA ILE A 69 7.56 6.65 -1.48
C ILE A 69 6.18 7.06 -0.98
N LEU A 70 5.76 6.53 0.17
CA LEU A 70 4.45 6.86 0.74
C LEU A 70 4.34 8.36 1.04
N SER A 71 5.36 8.94 1.67
CA SER A 71 5.39 10.36 1.99
C SER A 71 5.55 11.23 0.74
N GLY A 72 6.40 10.83 -0.19
CA GLY A 72 6.65 11.58 -1.41
C GLY A 72 5.49 11.58 -2.39
N GLY A 73 4.66 10.54 -2.36
CA GLY A 73 3.47 10.47 -3.22
C GLY A 73 2.23 11.13 -2.62
N ARG A 74 2.33 11.61 -1.39
CA ARG A 74 1.22 12.22 -0.66
C ARG A 74 1.11 13.71 -0.96
N GLY A 75 -0.10 14.19 -1.20
CA GLY A 75 -0.35 15.61 -1.36
C GLY A 75 -1.71 15.86 -2.01
N SER A 76 -2.08 17.13 -2.10
CA SER A 76 -3.39 17.55 -2.60
C SER A 76 -3.43 17.79 -4.10
N ASN A 77 -2.28 17.84 -4.76
CA ASN A 77 -2.22 18.11 -6.20
C ASN A 77 -2.22 16.80 -6.99
N PRO A 78 -3.34 16.44 -7.68
CA PRO A 78 -3.43 15.17 -8.39
C PRO A 78 -2.49 15.02 -9.58
N ARG A 79 -1.90 16.12 -10.06
CA ARG A 79 -0.93 16.08 -11.16
C ARG A 79 0.44 15.59 -10.71
N ILE A 80 0.78 15.84 -9.44
CA ILE A 80 2.11 15.53 -8.88
C ILE A 80 2.03 14.39 -7.88
N HIS A 81 0.95 14.35 -7.11
CA HIS A 81 0.78 13.39 -6.02
C HIS A 81 -0.16 12.25 -6.41
N ARG A 82 0.16 11.05 -5.94
CA ARG A 82 -0.61 9.85 -6.28
C ARG A 82 -1.77 9.60 -5.31
N TRP A 83 -1.63 10.08 -4.08
CA TRP A 83 -2.64 9.90 -3.04
C TRP A 83 -2.64 11.09 -2.12
N GLU A 84 -3.73 11.22 -1.35
CA GLU A 84 -3.84 12.23 -0.31
C GLU A 84 -4.15 11.57 1.03
N ARG A 85 -3.92 12.31 2.08
CA ARG A 85 -4.21 11.87 3.44
C ARG A 85 -5.19 12.85 4.06
N ASP A 86 -6.31 12.35 4.61
CA ASP A 86 -7.30 13.20 5.25
C ASP A 86 -6.94 13.49 6.72
N GLU A 87 -7.80 14.23 7.42
CA GLU A 87 -7.58 14.64 8.80
C GLU A 87 -7.51 13.46 9.76
N THR A 88 -8.15 12.34 9.43
CA THR A 88 -8.14 11.14 10.26
C THR A 88 -6.92 10.27 10.03
N GLY A 89 -6.08 10.61 9.06
CA GLY A 89 -4.91 9.82 8.72
C GLY A 89 -5.17 8.73 7.71
N THR A 90 -6.33 8.75 7.06
CA THR A 90 -6.69 7.80 6.03
C THR A 90 -6.21 8.28 4.67
N TYR A 91 -5.55 7.40 3.92
CA TYR A 91 -5.06 7.70 2.58
C TYR A 91 -6.13 7.40 1.53
N ARG A 92 -6.17 8.21 0.48
CA ARG A 92 -7.07 8.01 -0.66
C ARG A 92 -6.33 8.27 -1.96
N ILE A 93 -6.65 7.48 -2.98
CA ILE A 93 -6.11 7.67 -4.32
C ILE A 93 -6.81 8.86 -4.96
N HIS A 94 -6.05 9.72 -5.61
CA HIS A 94 -6.62 10.79 -6.44
C HIS A 94 -7.32 10.19 -7.64
N SER A 95 -8.54 10.60 -7.87
CA SER A 95 -9.35 10.10 -8.99
C SER A 95 -9.67 11.20 -10.00
#